data_eafcf37870740c5e451e8a23495c5c42
#
_entry.id   eafcf37870740c5e451e8a23495c5c42
#
_cell.length_a   1.000
_cell.length_b   1.000
_cell.length_c   1.000
_cell.angle_alpha   90.00
_cell.angle_beta   90.00
_cell.angle_gamma   90.00
#
_symmetry.space_group_name_H-M   'P 1'
#
loop_
_entity.id
_entity.type
_entity.pdbx_description
1 polymer ?
#
loop_
_entity_poly.entity_id
_entity_poly.type
_entity_poly.pdbx_seq_one_letter_code
_entity_poly.pdbx_strand_id
1 'polypeptide(L)'
;MLDRFAVNPILPAQDGDRARVFYRDVLGLELLSGPADDPMVFQAGGGTSIVLSAMPDRVPPPYPVVSFMVEDIEGLVEALESRGATFQPLSPASFAGQDGVPQGAVMDFGPVKSAFLKDPEGNVIALNEILGTSVGPGVS
;
A
#
# COMPACT_ATOMS: atom_id res chain seq x y z
N MET A 1 -5.18 22.92 12.87
CA MET A 1 -5.96 22.98 11.61
C MET A 1 -6.22 21.57 11.12
N LEU A 2 -5.63 21.15 10.01
CA LEU A 2 -5.92 19.83 9.46
C LEU A 2 -5.25 18.68 10.21
N ASP A 3 -4.30 18.98 11.07
CA ASP A 3 -3.58 17.98 11.85
C ASP A 3 -4.46 17.16 12.79
N ARG A 4 -5.70 17.60 12.99
CA ARG A 4 -6.66 16.93 13.86
C ARG A 4 -7.62 16.00 13.10
N PHE A 5 -7.50 15.96 11.79
CA PHE A 5 -8.43 15.21 10.96
C PHE A 5 -7.72 14.05 10.29
N ALA A 6 -8.43 12.93 10.15
CA ALA A 6 -7.89 11.77 9.47
C ALA A 6 -7.67 12.07 7.98
N VAL A 7 -6.67 11.44 7.42
CA VAL A 7 -6.34 11.57 6.00
C VAL A 7 -6.60 10.24 5.33
N ASN A 8 -7.31 10.28 4.21
CA ASN A 8 -7.65 9.08 3.47
C ASN A 8 -7.21 9.23 2.02
N PRO A 9 -6.41 8.32 1.48
CA PRO A 9 -6.07 8.35 0.06
C PRO A 9 -7.29 8.00 -0.79
N ILE A 10 -7.35 8.61 -1.96
CA ILE A 10 -8.38 8.32 -2.96
C ILE A 10 -7.68 7.80 -4.20
N LEU A 11 -7.98 6.56 -4.58
CA LEU A 11 -7.33 5.91 -5.70
C LEU A 11 -8.34 5.68 -6.83
N PRO A 12 -7.90 5.80 -8.08
CA PRO A 12 -8.78 5.52 -9.20
C PRO A 12 -8.97 4.03 -9.41
N ALA A 13 -10.16 3.64 -9.84
CA ALA A 13 -10.47 2.27 -10.21
C ALA A 13 -11.25 2.28 -11.52
N GLN A 14 -10.84 1.45 -12.47
CA GLN A 14 -11.55 1.29 -13.73
C GLN A 14 -12.63 0.22 -13.60
N ASP A 15 -12.34 -0.84 -12.88
CA ASP A 15 -13.26 -1.95 -12.65
C ASP A 15 -13.45 -2.11 -11.14
N GLY A 16 -14.58 -1.61 -10.65
CA GLY A 16 -14.87 -1.63 -9.22
C GLY A 16 -14.97 -3.04 -8.65
N ASP A 17 -15.53 -3.99 -9.40
CA ASP A 17 -15.65 -5.36 -8.91
C ASP A 17 -14.28 -6.01 -8.72
N ARG A 18 -13.40 -5.80 -9.68
CA ARG A 18 -12.03 -6.33 -9.60
C ARG A 18 -11.27 -5.70 -8.45
N ALA A 19 -11.38 -4.41 -8.30
CA ALA A 19 -10.73 -3.69 -7.20
C ALA A 19 -11.26 -4.17 -5.85
N ARG A 20 -12.58 -4.34 -5.74
CA ARG A 20 -13.19 -4.79 -4.48
C ARG A 20 -12.65 -6.15 -4.04
N VAL A 21 -12.55 -7.08 -4.97
CA VAL A 21 -12.03 -8.41 -4.65
C VAL A 21 -10.60 -8.32 -4.14
N PHE A 22 -9.78 -7.51 -4.78
CA PHE A 22 -8.38 -7.39 -4.38
C PHE A 22 -8.25 -6.78 -2.98
N TYR A 23 -8.89 -5.65 -2.73
CA TYR A 23 -8.73 -4.97 -1.45
C TYR A 23 -9.35 -5.76 -0.30
N ARG A 24 -10.44 -6.46 -0.56
CA ARG A 24 -11.09 -7.26 0.46
C ARG A 24 -10.38 -8.60 0.68
N ASP A 25 -10.12 -9.35 -0.39
CA ASP A 25 -9.68 -10.73 -0.27
C ASP A 25 -8.16 -10.89 -0.24
N VAL A 26 -7.43 -10.07 -0.98
CA VAL A 26 -5.97 -10.13 -0.99
C VAL A 26 -5.39 -9.29 0.13
N LEU A 27 -5.80 -8.04 0.25
CA LEU A 27 -5.28 -7.16 1.30
C LEU A 27 -5.97 -7.33 2.64
N GLY A 28 -7.14 -7.95 2.67
CA GLY A 28 -7.84 -8.22 3.92
C GLY A 28 -8.50 -7.01 4.56
N LEU A 29 -8.87 -6.02 3.77
CA LEU A 29 -9.53 -4.82 4.29
C LEU A 29 -11.04 -5.00 4.30
N GLU A 30 -11.70 -4.36 5.26
CA GLU A 30 -13.14 -4.43 5.36
C GLU A 30 -13.79 -3.35 4.50
N LEU A 31 -14.75 -3.74 3.66
CA LEU A 31 -15.52 -2.81 2.87
C LEU A 31 -16.59 -2.17 3.75
N LEU A 32 -16.53 -0.85 3.91
CA LEU A 32 -17.47 -0.11 4.75
C LEU A 32 -18.67 0.38 3.99
N SER A 33 -18.54 0.62 2.68
CA SER A 33 -19.64 1.04 1.82
C SER A 33 -20.26 -0.18 1.14
N GLY A 34 -21.42 0.00 0.51
CA GLY A 34 -22.03 -1.09 -0.23
C GLY A 34 -21.22 -1.46 -1.46
N PRO A 35 -21.34 -2.71 -1.94
CA PRO A 35 -20.51 -3.16 -3.06
C PRO A 35 -20.79 -2.46 -4.37
N ALA A 36 -21.98 -1.85 -4.52
CA ALA A 36 -22.32 -1.08 -5.71
C ALA A 36 -22.05 0.40 -5.54
N ASP A 37 -21.57 0.82 -4.38
CA ASP A 37 -21.34 2.24 -4.12
C ASP A 37 -20.10 2.74 -4.83
N ASP A 38 -20.15 3.99 -5.19
CA ASP A 38 -19.02 4.73 -5.71
C ASP A 38 -19.00 6.08 -4.99
N PRO A 39 -17.97 6.36 -4.21
CA PRO A 39 -16.75 5.57 -4.03
C PRO A 39 -16.92 4.37 -3.07
N MET A 40 -16.04 3.40 -3.22
CA MET A 40 -15.92 2.33 -2.26
C MET A 40 -14.94 2.74 -1.17
N VAL A 41 -15.29 2.43 0.08
CA VAL A 41 -14.46 2.81 1.23
C VAL A 41 -14.05 1.54 1.96
N PHE A 42 -12.75 1.32 2.10
CA PHE A 42 -12.18 0.16 2.80
C PHE A 42 -11.49 0.64 4.06
N GLN A 43 -11.80 -0.01 5.17
CA GLN A 43 -11.20 0.33 6.45
C GLN A 43 -9.77 -0.20 6.53
N ALA A 44 -8.85 0.66 6.92
CA ALA A 44 -7.48 0.30 7.25
C ALA A 44 -7.24 0.55 8.74
N GLY A 45 -6.01 0.36 9.19
CA GLY A 45 -5.68 0.50 10.60
C GLY A 45 -5.74 1.93 11.10
N GLY A 46 -5.89 2.08 12.42
CA GLY A 46 -5.78 3.39 13.05
C GLY A 46 -6.85 4.39 12.67
N GLY A 47 -8.03 3.93 12.27
CA GLY A 47 -9.10 4.83 11.86
C GLY A 47 -8.95 5.40 10.47
N THR A 48 -8.00 4.87 9.69
CA THR A 48 -7.81 5.30 8.31
C THR A 48 -8.65 4.46 7.35
N SER A 49 -8.80 4.96 6.14
CA SER A 49 -9.54 4.24 5.09
C SER A 49 -8.87 4.49 3.75
N ILE A 50 -9.05 3.54 2.83
CA ILE A 50 -8.70 3.74 1.43
C ILE A 50 -9.98 3.89 0.65
N VAL A 51 -10.04 4.93 -0.17
CA VAL A 51 -11.21 5.22 -1.00
C VAL A 51 -10.87 4.89 -2.45
N LEU A 52 -11.71 4.07 -3.08
CA LEU A 52 -11.58 3.78 -4.51
C LEU A 52 -12.75 4.45 -5.23
N SER A 53 -12.41 5.29 -6.18
CA SER A 53 -13.39 6.05 -6.92
C SER A 53 -13.35 5.67 -8.40
N ALA A 54 -14.52 5.54 -9.02
CA ALA A 54 -14.60 5.19 -10.43
C ALA A 54 -14.03 6.31 -11.29
N MET A 55 -12.93 5.99 -11.96
CA MET A 55 -12.23 6.93 -12.85
C MET A 55 -11.68 6.14 -14.03
N PRO A 56 -12.53 5.75 -14.98
CA PRO A 56 -12.14 4.81 -16.02
C PRO A 56 -11.05 5.34 -16.97
N ASP A 57 -10.92 6.65 -17.07
CA ASP A 57 -9.94 7.25 -17.97
C ASP A 57 -8.61 7.59 -17.30
N ARG A 58 -8.47 7.29 -16.01
CA ARG A 58 -7.24 7.62 -15.31
C ARG A 58 -6.23 6.51 -15.40
N VAL A 59 -4.99 6.88 -15.61
CA VAL A 59 -3.86 5.97 -15.60
C VAL A 59 -3.09 6.22 -14.32
N PRO A 60 -2.95 5.20 -13.45
CA PRO A 60 -2.19 5.37 -12.21
C PRO A 60 -0.73 5.66 -12.50
N PRO A 61 -0.06 6.43 -11.65
CA PRO A 61 1.35 6.69 -11.81
C PRO A 61 2.19 5.44 -11.54
N PRO A 62 3.41 5.37 -12.08
CA PRO A 62 4.27 4.21 -11.88
C PRO A 62 5.00 4.19 -10.53
N TYR A 63 4.63 5.05 -9.61
CA TYR A 63 5.26 5.16 -8.30
C TYR A 63 4.21 4.95 -7.21
N PRO A 64 4.62 4.64 -5.97
CA PRO A 64 3.68 4.39 -4.89
C PRO A 64 2.79 5.59 -4.60
N VAL A 65 1.50 5.32 -4.45
CA VAL A 65 0.50 6.35 -4.14
C VAL A 65 -0.07 6.20 -2.75
N VAL A 66 0.17 5.07 -2.10
CA VAL A 66 -0.26 4.82 -0.73
C VAL A 66 0.77 3.89 -0.08
N SER A 67 0.95 4.04 1.22
CA SER A 67 1.89 3.25 1.98
C SER A 67 1.25 2.76 3.26
N PHE A 68 1.48 1.48 3.56
CA PHE A 68 1.12 0.92 4.85
C PHE A 68 2.36 0.84 5.72
N MET A 69 2.25 1.30 6.95
CA MET A 69 3.29 1.09 7.95
C MET A 69 3.04 -0.27 8.57
N VAL A 70 3.97 -1.19 8.39
CA VAL A 70 3.77 -2.59 8.75
C VAL A 70 4.83 -3.08 9.70
N GLU A 71 4.58 -4.24 10.30
CA GLU A 71 5.54 -4.97 11.13
C GLU A 71 5.77 -6.33 10.48
N ASP A 72 6.97 -6.88 10.65
CA ASP A 72 7.35 -8.17 10.07
C ASP A 72 7.04 -8.23 8.58
N ILE A 73 7.69 -7.34 7.83
CA ILE A 73 7.38 -7.20 6.41
C ILE A 73 7.66 -8.49 5.63
N GLU A 74 8.67 -9.26 6.01
CA GLU A 74 8.96 -10.52 5.33
C GLU A 74 7.81 -11.52 5.46
N GLY A 75 7.30 -11.68 6.67
CA GLY A 75 6.16 -12.57 6.91
C GLY A 75 4.90 -12.07 6.24
N LEU A 76 4.70 -10.76 6.22
CA LEU A 76 3.55 -10.16 5.58
C LEU A 76 3.59 -10.36 4.07
N VAL A 77 4.76 -10.18 3.46
CA VAL A 77 4.91 -10.41 2.01
C VAL A 77 4.55 -11.86 1.66
N GLU A 78 5.05 -12.83 2.44
CA GLU A 78 4.69 -14.22 2.21
C GLU A 78 3.19 -14.46 2.32
N ALA A 79 2.57 -13.89 3.34
CA ALA A 79 1.13 -14.05 3.55
C ALA A 79 0.33 -13.45 2.41
N LEU A 80 0.73 -12.28 1.94
CA LEU A 80 0.03 -11.63 0.82
C LEU A 80 0.24 -12.38 -0.48
N GLU A 81 1.45 -12.88 -0.72
CA GLU A 81 1.70 -13.69 -1.92
C GLU A 81 0.85 -14.95 -1.93
N SER A 82 0.64 -15.56 -0.77
CA SER A 82 -0.21 -16.75 -0.68
C SER A 82 -1.67 -16.44 -0.99
N ARG A 83 -2.06 -15.17 -0.91
CA ARG A 83 -3.41 -14.72 -1.27
C ARG A 83 -3.49 -14.20 -2.70
N GLY A 84 -2.41 -14.24 -3.44
CA GLY A 84 -2.39 -13.86 -4.84
C GLY A 84 -1.76 -12.50 -5.14
N ALA A 85 -1.18 -11.84 -4.16
CA ALA A 85 -0.48 -10.59 -4.41
C ALA A 85 0.81 -10.84 -5.18
N THR A 86 1.14 -9.92 -6.08
CA THR A 86 2.38 -9.97 -6.83
C THR A 86 3.22 -8.76 -6.47
N PHE A 87 4.38 -9.02 -5.91
CA PHE A 87 5.30 -7.94 -5.55
C PHE A 87 6.25 -7.65 -6.71
N GLN A 88 6.60 -6.39 -6.83
CA GLN A 88 7.45 -5.93 -7.92
C GLN A 88 8.71 -5.31 -7.34
N PRO A 89 9.86 -5.65 -7.89
CA PRO A 89 11.06 -4.88 -7.57
C PRO A 89 10.94 -3.52 -8.23
N LEU A 90 11.21 -2.47 -7.48
CA LEU A 90 11.42 -1.17 -8.08
C LEU A 90 12.82 -1.13 -8.64
N SER A 91 12.98 -0.40 -9.75
CA SER A 91 14.31 -0.25 -10.31
C SER A 91 15.18 0.58 -9.37
N PRO A 92 16.50 0.38 -9.39
CA PRO A 92 17.39 1.19 -8.58
C PRO A 92 17.23 2.69 -8.80
N ALA A 93 16.81 3.08 -9.99
CA ALA A 93 16.59 4.50 -10.29
C ALA A 93 15.45 5.10 -9.44
N SER A 94 14.53 4.28 -8.99
CA SER A 94 13.44 4.75 -8.14
C SER A 94 13.91 5.14 -6.74
N PHE A 95 15.13 4.76 -6.40
CA PHE A 95 15.71 5.02 -5.08
C PHE A 95 17.03 5.79 -5.24
N ALA A 96 17.06 6.75 -6.16
CA ALA A 96 18.26 7.52 -6.42
C ALA A 96 18.85 8.09 -5.13
N GLY A 97 20.13 7.83 -4.90
CA GLY A 97 20.81 8.29 -3.70
C GLY A 97 20.61 7.43 -2.47
N GLN A 98 19.90 6.31 -2.57
CA GLN A 98 19.71 5.40 -1.46
C GLN A 98 20.31 4.03 -1.78
N ASP A 99 20.99 3.48 -0.80
CA ASP A 99 21.59 2.16 -0.92
C ASP A 99 20.64 1.13 -0.30
N GLY A 100 20.00 0.35 -1.16
CA GLY A 100 19.12 -0.72 -0.72
C GLY A 100 19.67 -2.06 -1.16
N VAL A 101 19.47 -3.07 -0.31
CA VAL A 101 19.86 -4.45 -0.59
C VAL A 101 18.60 -5.25 -0.82
N PRO A 102 18.39 -5.80 -2.03
CA PRO A 102 17.21 -6.61 -2.30
C PRO A 102 17.29 -7.95 -1.56
N GLN A 103 16.17 -8.33 -0.95
CA GLN A 103 16.00 -9.62 -0.30
C GLN A 103 14.65 -10.17 -0.73
N GLY A 104 14.62 -10.86 -1.87
CA GLY A 104 13.38 -11.28 -2.49
C GLY A 104 12.58 -10.06 -2.91
N ALA A 105 11.34 -9.97 -2.44
CA ALA A 105 10.47 -8.85 -2.74
C ALA A 105 10.72 -7.64 -1.83
N VAL A 106 11.55 -7.79 -0.82
CA VAL A 106 11.82 -6.75 0.18
C VAL A 106 13.13 -6.05 -0.14
N MET A 107 13.09 -4.73 -0.15
CA MET A 107 14.30 -3.91 -0.28
C MET A 107 14.70 -3.43 1.11
N ASP A 108 15.90 -3.79 1.52
CA ASP A 108 16.43 -3.46 2.84
C ASP A 108 17.35 -2.24 2.73
N PHE A 109 16.91 -1.12 3.29
CA PHE A 109 17.68 0.12 3.32
C PHE A 109 18.39 0.34 4.67
N GLY A 110 18.33 -0.64 5.56
CA GLY A 110 18.88 -0.52 6.91
C GLY A 110 17.79 -0.07 7.89
N PRO A 111 17.53 1.22 8.05
CA PRO A 111 16.49 1.67 8.99
C PRO A 111 15.08 1.42 8.51
N VAL A 112 14.88 1.15 7.23
CA VAL A 112 13.57 0.90 6.65
C VAL A 112 13.67 -0.27 5.70
N LYS A 113 12.68 -1.16 5.75
CA LYS A 113 12.47 -2.20 4.75
C LYS A 113 11.20 -1.89 4.00
N SER A 114 11.23 -2.06 2.69
CA SER A 114 10.10 -1.71 1.82
C SER A 114 9.79 -2.82 0.85
N ALA A 115 8.52 -2.94 0.50
CA ALA A 115 8.07 -3.83 -0.56
C ALA A 115 6.96 -3.13 -1.33
N PHE A 116 6.80 -3.49 -2.59
CA PHE A 116 5.90 -2.78 -3.49
C PHE A 116 5.05 -3.77 -4.27
N LEU A 117 3.75 -3.52 -4.31
CA LEU A 117 2.83 -4.34 -5.08
C LEU A 117 1.89 -3.44 -5.86
N LYS A 118 1.28 -3.99 -6.89
CA LYS A 118 0.25 -3.29 -7.64
C LYS A 118 -1.09 -3.90 -7.38
N ASP A 119 -2.11 -3.04 -7.29
CA ASP A 119 -3.47 -3.53 -7.32
C ASP A 119 -3.86 -3.85 -8.78
N PRO A 120 -5.03 -4.47 -9.01
CA PRO A 120 -5.44 -4.81 -10.39
C PRO A 120 -5.70 -3.59 -11.26
N GLU A 121 -5.80 -2.42 -10.65
CA GLU A 121 -6.02 -1.16 -11.36
C GLU A 121 -4.71 -0.47 -11.76
N GLY A 122 -3.57 -1.03 -11.33
CA GLY A 122 -2.26 -0.47 -11.62
C GLY A 122 -1.73 0.48 -10.56
N ASN A 123 -2.47 0.72 -9.50
CA ASN A 123 -1.99 1.55 -8.40
C ASN A 123 -0.86 0.84 -7.67
N VAL A 124 0.24 1.54 -7.43
CA VAL A 124 1.38 0.99 -6.70
C VAL A 124 1.20 1.25 -5.21
N ILE A 125 1.31 0.19 -4.43
CA ILE A 125 1.14 0.22 -2.98
C ILE A 125 2.47 -0.13 -2.35
N ALA A 126 2.92 0.68 -1.40
CA ALA A 126 4.13 0.42 -0.65
C ALA A 126 3.80 -0.16 0.72
N LEU A 127 4.63 -1.10 1.15
CA LEU A 127 4.67 -1.56 2.53
C LEU A 127 6.00 -1.12 3.09
N ASN A 128 5.99 -0.48 4.26
CA ASN A 128 7.21 0.01 4.88
C ASN A 128 7.27 -0.44 6.33
N GLU A 129 8.37 -1.06 6.69
CA GLU A 129 8.64 -1.39 8.08
C GLU A 129 9.78 -0.51 8.57
N ILE A 130 9.51 0.30 9.58
CA ILE A 130 10.52 1.13 10.20
C ILE A 130 11.22 0.29 11.25
N LEU A 131 12.52 0.08 11.06
CA LEU A 131 13.30 -0.75 11.95
C LEU A 131 13.98 0.13 12.98
N GLY A 132 13.54 0.09 14.10
CA GLY A 132 14.32 0.60 15.09
C GLY A 132 14.21 1.90 15.62
N THR A 133 15.02 1.92 16.45
CA THR A 133 15.10 2.93 17.43
C THR A 133 15.80 4.16 16.94
N SER A 134 16.35 4.08 15.77
CA SER A 134 16.89 5.29 15.16
C SER A 134 15.79 6.27 14.87
N VAL A 135 14.62 5.75 14.69
CA VAL A 135 13.44 6.56 14.55
C VAL A 135 13.00 7.05 15.89
N GLY A 136 13.31 6.30 16.82
CA GLY A 136 13.36 6.56 18.19
C GLY A 136 12.28 7.34 18.83
N PRO A 137 12.39 7.55 20.10
CA PRO A 137 11.35 8.22 20.84
C PRO A 137 11.20 9.68 20.43
N GLY A 138 12.25 10.25 19.95
CA GLY A 138 12.19 11.62 19.50
C GLY A 138 11.38 11.78 18.25
N VAL A 139 11.17 10.70 17.57
CA VAL A 139 10.43 10.67 16.33
C VAL A 139 9.33 9.65 16.36
N SER A 140 9.37 8.86 17.35
CA SER A 140 8.34 7.86 17.51
C SER A 140 7.04 8.50 17.95
#